data_6da16abb32bdc29622a128686dcf4a34
#
_entry.id   6da16abb32bdc29622a128686dcf4a34
#
_cell.length_a   1.000
_cell.length_b   1.000
_cell.length_c   1.000
_cell.angle_alpha   90.00
_cell.angle_beta   90.00
_cell.angle_gamma   90.00
#
_symmetry.space_group_name_H-M   'P 1'
#
loop_
_entity.id
_entity.type
_entity.pdbx_description
1 polymer ?
#
loop_
_entity_poly.entity_id
_entity_poly.type
_entity_poly.pdbx_seq_one_letter_code
_entity_poly.pdbx_strand_id
1 'polypeptide(L)'
;MALKHYKPTTPGTRGLTQVDRSGLHRGAPEKALTVGLKSKGGRNNFGHVTVMHQGGGHKRKYRLIDFKRTKTGVPATVIRLEYDPNRTAFIALIEYTDGVRSYILAPRDLKAGDVVISGEREDIKPGNAMPLKNMPIGTIVHNVELKPRAGGQLARSAGCYAQLMGKDGVYAQIKMNSGELRKVHSDCLATVGSVSNPDQRNVNLGKAGRARWLGIRPSVRGMAMNPVDHPMGGGNGHSKGHEPVSRTGIPAKGYRTRSNKRTAKMIIRSRHLAKKK
;
A
#
# COMPACT_ATOMS: atom_id res chain seq x y z
N MET A 1 12.64 4.84 10.97
CA MET A 1 12.89 6.22 10.51
C MET A 1 12.18 7.17 11.44
N ALA A 2 12.73 8.36 11.70
CA ALA A 2 12.13 9.32 12.61
C ALA A 2 11.10 10.20 11.90
N LEU A 3 10.16 10.74 12.66
CA LEU A 3 9.26 11.79 12.20
C LEU A 3 9.94 13.16 12.37
N LYS A 4 9.82 13.99 11.36
CA LYS A 4 10.28 15.38 11.38
C LYS A 4 9.13 16.28 11.75
N HIS A 5 9.26 16.96 12.87
CA HIS A 5 8.36 18.02 13.34
C HIS A 5 8.92 19.38 12.99
N TYR A 6 8.05 20.36 12.79
CA TYR A 6 8.42 21.71 12.41
C TYR A 6 8.00 22.71 13.50
N LYS A 7 8.76 23.79 13.66
CA LYS A 7 8.39 24.88 14.54
C LYS A 7 7.06 25.50 14.07
N PRO A 8 6.12 25.83 14.98
CA PRO A 8 4.79 26.36 14.64
C PRO A 8 4.81 27.83 14.26
N THR A 9 5.68 28.23 13.33
CA THR A 9 5.88 29.62 12.91
C THR A 9 4.75 30.14 12.02
N THR A 10 4.07 29.23 11.29
CA THR A 10 2.95 29.58 10.40
C THR A 10 1.81 28.57 10.58
N PRO A 11 0.54 28.94 10.19
CA PRO A 11 -0.59 27.99 10.23
C PRO A 11 -0.29 26.68 9.48
N GLY A 12 0.45 26.74 8.37
CA GLY A 12 0.79 25.56 7.56
C GLY A 12 1.90 24.68 8.13
N THR A 13 2.68 25.17 9.10
CA THR A 13 3.75 24.43 9.77
C THR A 13 3.35 23.95 11.16
N ARG A 14 2.34 24.59 11.80
CA ARG A 14 1.89 24.27 13.16
C ARG A 14 1.56 22.79 13.39
N GLY A 15 0.82 22.17 12.46
CA GLY A 15 0.44 20.77 12.56
C GLY A 15 1.22 19.86 11.59
N LEU A 16 2.29 20.36 10.98
CA LEU A 16 3.03 19.59 9.96
C LEU A 16 3.92 18.54 10.61
N THR A 17 3.70 17.29 10.20
CA THR A 17 4.58 16.17 10.53
C THR A 17 4.90 15.40 9.26
N GLN A 18 6.17 15.16 9.00
CA GLN A 18 6.63 14.42 7.81
C GLN A 18 7.58 13.30 8.20
N VAL A 19 7.66 12.28 7.36
CA VAL A 19 8.70 11.25 7.50
C VAL A 19 10.06 11.84 7.12
N ASP A 20 11.08 11.57 7.92
CA ASP A 20 12.45 11.91 7.57
C ASP A 20 12.92 11.01 6.41
N ARG A 21 13.48 11.65 5.39
CA ARG A 21 13.98 11.01 4.17
C ARG A 21 15.49 11.20 4.00
N SER A 22 16.19 11.58 5.06
CA SER A 22 17.63 11.85 5.02
C SER A 22 18.44 10.64 4.54
N GLY A 23 18.02 9.44 4.92
CA GLY A 23 18.66 8.18 4.52
C GLY A 23 18.30 7.67 3.12
N LEU A 24 17.50 8.41 2.33
CA LEU A 24 17.12 8.01 0.98
C LEU A 24 17.96 8.75 -0.06
N HIS A 25 18.17 8.10 -1.20
CA HIS A 25 18.80 8.73 -2.36
C HIS A 25 18.01 9.94 -2.84
N ARG A 26 18.69 11.07 -3.02
CA ARG A 26 18.07 12.35 -3.43
C ARG A 26 18.15 12.63 -4.92
N GLY A 27 18.89 11.82 -5.66
CA GLY A 27 19.07 11.96 -7.10
C GLY A 27 17.86 11.51 -7.92
N ALA A 28 18.02 11.55 -9.24
CA ALA A 28 17.02 11.08 -10.19
C ALA A 28 16.84 9.55 -10.09
N PRO A 29 15.62 9.03 -10.34
CA PRO A 29 15.40 7.59 -10.45
C PRO A 29 16.07 7.01 -11.69
N GLU A 30 16.27 5.69 -11.73
CA GLU A 30 16.79 4.99 -12.89
C GLU A 30 15.88 5.23 -14.11
N LYS A 31 16.45 5.83 -15.17
CA LYS A 31 15.69 6.29 -16.32
C LYS A 31 15.02 5.13 -17.06
N ALA A 32 15.74 4.02 -17.24
CA ALA A 32 15.26 2.81 -17.92
C ALA A 32 14.05 2.17 -17.21
N LEU A 33 13.95 2.33 -15.88
CA LEU A 33 12.89 1.76 -15.06
C LEU A 33 11.76 2.76 -14.73
N THR A 34 11.66 3.86 -15.49
CA THR A 34 10.62 4.87 -15.26
C THR A 34 9.82 5.17 -16.51
N VAL A 35 8.51 5.31 -16.35
CA VAL A 35 7.57 5.69 -17.42
C VAL A 35 6.74 6.91 -17.00
N GLY A 36 6.27 7.68 -17.98
CA GLY A 36 5.39 8.81 -17.74
C GLY A 36 4.03 8.36 -17.18
N LEU A 37 3.56 8.99 -16.12
CA LEU A 37 2.24 8.72 -15.56
C LEU A 37 1.28 9.85 -15.94
N LYS A 38 0.30 9.54 -16.81
CA LYS A 38 -0.77 10.46 -17.17
C LYS A 38 -1.84 10.48 -16.05
N SER A 39 -2.29 11.67 -15.64
CA SER A 39 -3.39 11.83 -14.71
C SER A 39 -4.73 11.67 -15.43
N LYS A 40 -5.59 10.79 -14.93
CA LYS A 40 -6.95 10.57 -15.46
C LYS A 40 -8.03 11.38 -14.71
N GLY A 41 -7.69 12.08 -13.65
CA GLY A 41 -8.63 12.86 -12.84
C GLY A 41 -9.81 12.05 -12.28
N GLY A 42 -9.61 10.78 -11.97
CA GLY A 42 -10.66 9.87 -11.46
C GLY A 42 -11.64 9.35 -12.51
N ARG A 43 -11.34 9.53 -13.82
CA ARG A 43 -12.19 9.04 -14.92
C ARG A 43 -11.82 7.60 -15.29
N ASN A 44 -12.85 6.82 -15.69
CA ASN A 44 -12.67 5.49 -16.28
C ASN A 44 -12.30 5.58 -17.77
N ASN A 45 -12.29 4.45 -18.48
CA ASN A 45 -12.02 4.37 -19.92
C ASN A 45 -13.11 5.03 -20.79
N PHE A 46 -14.35 5.18 -20.28
CA PHE A 46 -15.46 5.88 -20.95
C PHE A 46 -15.51 7.38 -20.63
N GLY A 47 -14.58 7.91 -19.87
CA GLY A 47 -14.55 9.31 -19.46
C GLY A 47 -15.46 9.67 -18.27
N HIS A 48 -16.22 8.73 -17.72
CA HIS A 48 -17.06 8.96 -16.56
C HIS A 48 -16.25 9.03 -15.26
N VAL A 49 -16.61 9.94 -14.36
CA VAL A 49 -15.99 10.07 -13.04
C VAL A 49 -16.45 8.92 -12.15
N THR A 50 -15.55 7.94 -11.93
CA THR A 50 -15.79 6.80 -11.04
C THR A 50 -15.16 6.97 -9.67
N VAL A 51 -14.11 7.78 -9.56
CA VAL A 51 -13.46 8.15 -8.29
C VAL A 51 -13.47 9.67 -8.18
N MET A 52 -14.27 10.17 -7.25
CA MET A 52 -14.43 11.61 -7.02
C MET A 52 -13.19 12.21 -6.34
N HIS A 53 -13.11 13.54 -6.36
CA HIS A 53 -12.11 14.33 -5.64
C HIS A 53 -10.66 14.01 -6.05
N GLN A 54 -10.43 13.60 -7.28
CA GLN A 54 -9.09 13.44 -7.87
C GLN A 54 -8.85 14.44 -8.99
N GLY A 55 -7.62 14.93 -9.10
CA GLY A 55 -7.17 15.80 -10.18
C GLY A 55 -6.15 16.83 -9.73
N GLY A 56 -5.46 17.40 -10.70
CA GLY A 56 -4.29 18.25 -10.43
C GLY A 56 -3.14 17.46 -9.82
N GLY A 57 -2.39 18.13 -8.97
CA GLY A 57 -1.23 17.54 -8.32
C GLY A 57 0.07 17.64 -9.12
N HIS A 58 1.17 17.31 -8.46
CA HIS A 58 2.49 17.36 -9.06
C HIS A 58 2.66 16.27 -10.14
N LYS A 59 3.34 16.57 -11.25
CA LYS A 59 3.70 15.61 -12.31
C LYS A 59 4.54 14.48 -11.72
N ARG A 60 4.18 13.22 -12.01
CA ARG A 60 4.86 12.04 -11.49
C ARG A 60 5.35 11.14 -12.61
N LYS A 61 6.47 10.46 -12.34
CA LYS A 61 6.91 9.30 -13.12
C LYS A 61 6.58 8.03 -12.36
N TYR A 62 6.10 7.02 -13.05
CA TYR A 62 5.88 5.70 -12.47
C TYR A 62 7.18 4.90 -12.49
N ARG A 63 7.52 4.23 -11.39
CA ARG A 63 8.65 3.29 -11.30
C ARG A 63 8.12 1.89 -11.58
N LEU A 64 8.79 1.19 -12.48
CA LEU A 64 8.49 -0.22 -12.77
C LEU A 64 9.04 -1.07 -11.62
N ILE A 65 8.15 -1.57 -10.78
CA ILE A 65 8.51 -2.39 -9.63
C ILE A 65 8.34 -3.86 -9.99
N ASP A 66 9.34 -4.68 -9.70
CA ASP A 66 9.26 -6.12 -9.83
C ASP A 66 8.50 -6.72 -8.64
N PHE A 67 7.18 -6.91 -8.83
CA PHE A 67 6.34 -7.60 -7.87
C PHE A 67 6.38 -9.11 -8.02
N LYS A 68 6.92 -9.61 -9.13
CA LYS A 68 6.93 -11.04 -9.44
C LYS A 68 8.21 -11.74 -8.98
N ARG A 69 9.32 -11.00 -8.88
CA ARG A 69 10.63 -11.54 -8.51
C ARG A 69 10.99 -12.74 -9.40
N THR A 70 10.90 -12.55 -10.72
CA THR A 70 11.02 -13.63 -11.72
C THR A 70 12.41 -14.21 -11.83
N LYS A 71 13.46 -13.48 -11.50
CA LYS A 71 14.84 -14.00 -11.47
C LYS A 71 15.06 -14.81 -10.20
N THR A 72 15.05 -16.13 -10.34
CA THR A 72 15.24 -17.08 -9.23
C THR A 72 16.68 -17.58 -9.19
N GLY A 73 17.23 -17.74 -7.98
CA GLY A 73 18.58 -18.25 -7.74
C GLY A 73 19.71 -17.26 -8.04
N VAL A 74 19.41 -16.05 -8.50
CA VAL A 74 20.41 -15.03 -8.82
C VAL A 74 20.47 -14.01 -7.69
N PRO A 75 21.61 -13.84 -6.99
CA PRO A 75 21.75 -12.81 -5.97
C PRO A 75 21.76 -11.42 -6.59
N ALA A 76 21.18 -10.48 -5.87
CA ALA A 76 21.16 -9.07 -6.24
C ALA A 76 21.61 -8.21 -5.08
N THR A 77 22.45 -7.23 -5.33
CA THR A 77 22.94 -6.27 -4.34
C THR A 77 22.06 -5.02 -4.34
N VAL A 78 21.69 -4.53 -3.17
CA VAL A 78 20.95 -3.27 -3.00
C VAL A 78 21.89 -2.10 -3.24
N ILE A 79 21.68 -1.36 -4.34
CA ILE A 79 22.50 -0.18 -4.64
C ILE A 79 22.10 0.98 -3.73
N ARG A 80 20.78 1.26 -3.64
CA ARG A 80 20.25 2.42 -2.89
C ARG A 80 18.77 2.28 -2.59
N LEU A 81 18.31 3.03 -1.60
CA LEU A 81 16.90 3.19 -1.27
C LEU A 81 16.38 4.50 -1.83
N GLU A 82 15.18 4.49 -2.42
CA GLU A 82 14.58 5.65 -3.07
C GLU A 82 13.16 5.93 -2.56
N TYR A 83 12.78 7.21 -2.65
CA TYR A 83 11.40 7.65 -2.48
C TYR A 83 10.61 7.46 -3.78
N ASP A 84 9.43 6.85 -3.69
CA ASP A 84 8.48 6.78 -4.81
C ASP A 84 7.23 7.62 -4.51
N PRO A 85 6.91 8.64 -5.33
CA PRO A 85 5.73 9.47 -5.13
C PRO A 85 4.40 8.75 -5.40
N ASN A 86 4.43 7.54 -5.96
CA ASN A 86 3.23 6.77 -6.33
C ASN A 86 2.81 5.77 -5.25
N ARG A 87 3.63 5.60 -4.23
CA ARG A 87 3.36 4.70 -3.10
C ARG A 87 3.85 5.25 -1.78
N THR A 88 3.33 4.72 -0.71
CA THR A 88 3.72 5.12 0.65
C THR A 88 4.98 4.42 1.14
N ALA A 89 5.28 3.22 0.62
CA ALA A 89 6.49 2.47 0.88
C ALA A 89 7.69 3.04 0.12
N PHE A 90 8.89 2.88 0.66
CA PHE A 90 10.12 3.12 -0.09
C PHE A 90 10.40 1.95 -1.04
N ILE A 91 11.24 2.21 -2.03
CA ILE A 91 11.71 1.23 -3.00
C ILE A 91 13.22 1.09 -2.91
N ALA A 92 13.71 -0.09 -3.26
CA ALA A 92 15.14 -0.37 -3.37
C ALA A 92 15.48 -0.62 -4.84
N LEU A 93 16.53 0.04 -5.32
CA LEU A 93 17.19 -0.30 -6.58
C LEU A 93 18.17 -1.42 -6.30
N ILE A 94 17.97 -2.55 -6.93
CA ILE A 94 18.85 -3.72 -6.85
C ILE A 94 19.54 -3.96 -8.19
N GLU A 95 20.74 -4.51 -8.13
CA GLU A 95 21.52 -4.94 -9.28
C GLU A 95 21.87 -6.42 -9.12
N TYR A 96 21.41 -7.21 -10.07
CA TYR A 96 21.73 -8.62 -10.12
C TYR A 96 23.19 -8.85 -10.57
N THR A 97 23.77 -10.00 -10.26
CA THR A 97 25.14 -10.36 -10.67
C THR A 97 25.35 -10.34 -12.19
N ASP A 98 24.27 -10.40 -12.97
CA ASP A 98 24.28 -10.26 -14.43
C ASP A 98 24.21 -8.78 -14.92
N GLY A 99 24.30 -7.80 -14.00
CA GLY A 99 24.27 -6.38 -14.33
C GLY A 99 22.86 -5.81 -14.57
N VAL A 100 21.81 -6.63 -14.52
CA VAL A 100 20.43 -6.14 -14.72
C VAL A 100 19.94 -5.46 -13.46
N ARG A 101 19.39 -4.25 -13.61
CA ARG A 101 18.80 -3.49 -12.50
C ARG A 101 17.30 -3.67 -12.43
N SER A 102 16.76 -3.66 -11.21
CA SER A 102 15.33 -3.72 -10.96
C SER A 102 14.95 -2.94 -9.70
N TYR A 103 13.70 -2.47 -9.63
CA TYR A 103 13.14 -1.93 -8.41
C TYR A 103 12.33 -2.98 -7.67
N ILE A 104 12.52 -3.06 -6.36
CA ILE A 104 11.69 -3.87 -5.45
C ILE A 104 11.08 -2.99 -4.36
N LEU A 105 10.06 -3.49 -3.66
CA LEU A 105 9.62 -2.88 -2.41
C LEU A 105 10.72 -3.04 -1.37
N ALA A 106 11.11 -1.95 -0.71
CA ALA A 106 12.10 -2.01 0.35
C ALA A 106 11.46 -2.56 1.63
N PRO A 107 11.96 -3.65 2.22
CA PRO A 107 11.65 -4.02 3.59
C PRO A 107 12.16 -2.98 4.59
N ARG A 108 11.65 -3.03 5.82
CA ARG A 108 11.95 -2.05 6.87
C ARG A 108 13.43 -1.93 7.20
N ASP A 109 14.13 -3.04 7.28
CA ASP A 109 15.51 -3.10 7.80
C ASP A 109 16.55 -3.28 6.70
N LEU A 110 16.17 -3.16 5.43
CA LEU A 110 17.05 -3.26 4.28
C LEU A 110 17.93 -2.02 4.14
N LYS A 111 19.22 -2.23 3.88
CA LYS A 111 20.22 -1.18 3.68
C LYS A 111 20.90 -1.30 2.31
N ALA A 112 21.54 -0.22 1.87
CA ALA A 112 22.44 -0.28 0.71
C ALA A 112 23.61 -1.21 1.02
N GLY A 113 24.00 -2.05 0.07
CA GLY A 113 25.02 -3.09 0.21
C GLY A 113 24.48 -4.46 0.61
N ASP A 114 23.24 -4.55 1.11
CA ASP A 114 22.64 -5.85 1.43
C ASP A 114 22.42 -6.68 0.17
N VAL A 115 22.50 -8.00 0.31
CA VAL A 115 22.23 -8.96 -0.77
C VAL A 115 20.84 -9.56 -0.57
N VAL A 116 20.05 -9.59 -1.63
CA VAL A 116 18.71 -10.18 -1.67
C VAL A 116 18.59 -11.22 -2.78
N ILE A 117 17.96 -12.34 -2.48
CA ILE A 117 17.77 -13.45 -3.41
C ILE A 117 16.29 -13.81 -3.49
N SER A 118 15.86 -14.29 -4.65
CA SER A 118 14.56 -14.92 -4.84
C SER A 118 14.79 -16.37 -5.27
N GLY A 119 14.27 -17.34 -4.54
CA GLY A 119 14.51 -18.76 -4.85
C GLY A 119 13.47 -19.66 -4.21
N GLU A 120 13.68 -20.96 -4.29
CA GLU A 120 12.78 -21.94 -3.65
C GLU A 120 13.01 -22.03 -2.14
N ARG A 121 14.27 -22.09 -1.72
CA ARG A 121 14.69 -22.15 -0.30
C ARG A 121 15.84 -21.20 -0.08
N GLU A 122 15.53 -20.10 0.56
CA GLU A 122 16.50 -19.06 0.85
C GLU A 122 16.52 -18.76 2.36
N ASP A 123 17.57 -18.13 2.84
CA ASP A 123 17.64 -17.64 4.22
C ASP A 123 16.48 -16.72 4.56
N ILE A 124 16.03 -16.75 5.82
CA ILE A 124 14.98 -15.86 6.32
C ILE A 124 15.57 -14.49 6.64
N LYS A 125 16.07 -13.81 5.60
CA LYS A 125 16.60 -12.44 5.65
C LYS A 125 15.61 -11.46 5.02
N PRO A 126 15.49 -10.23 5.54
CA PRO A 126 14.63 -9.21 4.95
C PRO A 126 14.96 -8.97 3.47
N GLY A 127 13.97 -9.05 2.60
CA GLY A 127 14.12 -8.86 1.16
C GLY A 127 14.23 -10.14 0.34
N ASN A 128 14.56 -11.27 0.95
CA ASN A 128 14.53 -12.57 0.26
C ASN A 128 13.09 -12.98 -0.03
N ALA A 129 12.88 -13.58 -1.20
CA ALA A 129 11.56 -14.02 -1.64
C ALA A 129 11.56 -15.53 -1.91
N MET A 130 10.55 -16.23 -1.41
CA MET A 130 10.39 -17.66 -1.61
C MET A 130 8.92 -18.07 -1.51
N PRO A 131 8.53 -19.29 -1.95
CA PRO A 131 7.20 -19.81 -1.76
C PRO A 131 6.84 -19.99 -0.27
N LEU A 132 5.57 -19.73 0.07
CA LEU A 132 5.08 -19.85 1.44
C LEU A 132 5.26 -21.26 2.02
N LYS A 133 5.24 -22.30 1.18
CA LYS A 133 5.48 -23.69 1.60
C LYS A 133 6.84 -23.90 2.28
N ASN A 134 7.86 -23.13 1.86
CA ASN A 134 9.24 -23.29 2.33
C ASN A 134 9.58 -22.34 3.49
N MET A 135 8.72 -21.37 3.83
CA MET A 135 8.92 -20.46 4.96
C MET A 135 8.52 -21.11 6.29
N PRO A 136 9.24 -20.88 7.39
CA PRO A 136 8.83 -21.30 8.73
C PRO A 136 7.50 -20.63 9.16
N ILE A 137 6.71 -21.34 9.97
CA ILE A 137 5.52 -20.76 10.61
C ILE A 137 5.97 -19.63 11.55
N GLY A 138 5.16 -18.57 11.64
CA GLY A 138 5.49 -17.36 12.42
C GLY A 138 6.22 -16.29 11.63
N THR A 139 6.80 -16.60 10.46
CA THR A 139 7.54 -15.64 9.62
C THR A 139 6.66 -14.45 9.24
N ILE A 140 7.22 -13.25 9.40
CA ILE A 140 6.62 -12.00 8.92
C ILE A 140 7.00 -11.81 7.46
N VAL A 141 6.00 -11.58 6.62
CA VAL A 141 6.16 -11.47 5.16
C VAL A 141 5.40 -10.26 4.61
N HIS A 142 5.80 -9.80 3.44
CA HIS A 142 5.10 -8.78 2.66
C HIS A 142 5.10 -9.15 1.18
N ASN A 143 4.48 -8.33 0.35
CA ASN A 143 4.40 -8.53 -1.10
C ASN A 143 3.92 -9.95 -1.47
N VAL A 144 2.87 -10.44 -0.78
CA VAL A 144 2.37 -11.81 -0.92
C VAL A 144 1.49 -11.93 -2.16
N GLU A 145 1.70 -12.98 -2.93
CA GLU A 145 0.86 -13.31 -4.08
C GLU A 145 -0.50 -13.87 -3.64
N LEU A 146 -1.52 -13.71 -4.48
CA LEU A 146 -2.83 -14.35 -4.33
C LEU A 146 -2.99 -15.60 -5.18
N LYS A 147 -2.26 -15.65 -6.28
CA LYS A 147 -2.14 -16.81 -7.19
C LYS A 147 -0.67 -16.98 -7.53
N PRO A 148 -0.17 -18.19 -7.67
CA PRO A 148 1.22 -18.43 -8.03
C PRO A 148 1.61 -17.68 -9.32
N ARG A 149 2.78 -17.06 -9.33
CA ARG A 149 3.38 -16.30 -10.45
C ARG A 149 2.57 -15.09 -10.93
N ALA A 150 1.52 -14.67 -10.21
CA ALA A 150 0.73 -13.48 -10.57
C ALA A 150 1.36 -12.15 -10.11
N GLY A 151 2.37 -12.23 -9.27
CA GLY A 151 3.00 -11.10 -8.60
C GLY A 151 2.32 -10.72 -7.29
N GLY A 152 3.09 -10.15 -6.38
CA GLY A 152 2.62 -9.78 -5.05
C GLY A 152 1.50 -8.76 -5.07
N GLN A 153 0.46 -8.98 -4.28
CA GLN A 153 -0.73 -8.13 -4.21
C GLN A 153 -1.08 -7.71 -2.79
N LEU A 154 -0.77 -8.56 -1.79
CA LEU A 154 -1.07 -8.29 -0.38
C LEU A 154 0.14 -7.68 0.32
N ALA A 155 -0.13 -6.87 1.37
CA ALA A 155 0.89 -6.27 2.23
C ALA A 155 1.99 -5.51 1.46
N ARG A 156 1.59 -4.50 0.65
CA ARG A 156 2.52 -3.68 -0.16
C ARG A 156 2.64 -2.23 0.30
N SER A 157 1.72 -1.76 1.12
CA SER A 157 1.74 -0.38 1.63
C SER A 157 2.74 -0.23 2.78
N ALA A 158 3.15 1.01 3.05
CA ALA A 158 4.07 1.35 4.13
C ALA A 158 3.69 0.70 5.47
N GLY A 159 4.67 0.08 6.14
CA GLY A 159 4.49 -0.58 7.42
C GLY A 159 3.58 -1.81 7.42
N CYS A 160 3.04 -2.23 6.26
CA CYS A 160 2.19 -3.41 6.18
C CYS A 160 3.02 -4.70 6.22
N TYR A 161 2.41 -5.72 6.79
CA TYR A 161 2.95 -7.07 6.83
C TYR A 161 1.81 -8.10 6.88
N ALA A 162 2.14 -9.34 6.66
CA ALA A 162 1.32 -10.50 6.97
C ALA A 162 2.17 -11.49 7.74
N GLN A 163 1.56 -12.32 8.57
CA GLN A 163 2.25 -13.37 9.33
C GLN A 163 1.76 -14.73 8.86
N LEU A 164 2.68 -15.63 8.58
CA LEU A 164 2.39 -17.02 8.27
C LEU A 164 2.00 -17.74 9.56
N MET A 165 0.73 -18.15 9.67
CA MET A 165 0.18 -18.75 10.90
C MET A 165 0.19 -20.28 10.88
N GLY A 166 0.12 -20.87 9.68
CA GLY A 166 0.08 -22.31 9.52
C GLY A 166 0.10 -22.70 8.05
N LYS A 167 0.30 -24.00 7.82
CA LYS A 167 0.24 -24.64 6.51
C LYS A 167 -0.75 -25.79 6.59
N ASP A 168 -1.62 -25.89 5.61
CA ASP A 168 -2.70 -26.88 5.55
C ASP A 168 -2.75 -27.43 4.12
N GLY A 169 -2.00 -28.47 3.86
CA GLY A 169 -1.85 -29.08 2.55
C GLY A 169 -1.44 -28.08 1.48
N VAL A 170 -2.31 -27.84 0.51
CA VAL A 170 -2.09 -26.92 -0.61
C VAL A 170 -2.17 -25.45 -0.22
N TYR A 171 -2.67 -25.12 0.98
CA TYR A 171 -2.90 -23.75 1.41
C TYR A 171 -2.03 -23.35 2.62
N ALA A 172 -1.52 -22.15 2.57
CA ALA A 172 -0.92 -21.44 3.70
C ALA A 172 -1.94 -20.49 4.33
N GLN A 173 -2.00 -20.45 5.65
CA GLN A 173 -2.84 -19.55 6.42
C GLN A 173 -2.04 -18.31 6.79
N ILE A 174 -2.47 -17.15 6.34
CA ILE A 174 -1.83 -15.87 6.63
C ILE A 174 -2.73 -14.94 7.41
N LYS A 175 -2.18 -14.32 8.45
CA LYS A 175 -2.83 -13.26 9.24
C LYS A 175 -2.37 -11.92 8.71
N MET A 176 -3.31 -11.15 8.18
CA MET A 176 -3.06 -9.80 7.69
C MET A 176 -2.96 -8.78 8.84
N ASN A 177 -2.31 -7.65 8.59
CA ASN A 177 -2.23 -6.53 9.54
C ASN A 177 -3.63 -6.02 10.01
N SER A 178 -4.67 -6.22 9.20
CA SER A 178 -6.06 -5.90 9.54
C SER A 178 -6.70 -6.87 10.56
N GLY A 179 -6.03 -7.99 10.89
CA GLY A 179 -6.57 -9.09 11.69
C GLY A 179 -7.35 -10.14 10.90
N GLU A 180 -7.53 -9.96 9.58
CA GLU A 180 -8.12 -10.96 8.70
C GLU A 180 -7.21 -12.19 8.60
N LEU A 181 -7.76 -13.38 8.84
CA LEU A 181 -7.08 -14.65 8.57
C LEU A 181 -7.63 -15.24 7.27
N ARG A 182 -6.72 -15.53 6.33
CA ARG A 182 -7.10 -16.04 5.02
C ARG A 182 -6.19 -17.14 4.51
N LYS A 183 -6.73 -17.96 3.63
CA LYS A 183 -5.98 -19.00 2.88
C LYS A 183 -5.36 -18.39 1.63
N VAL A 184 -4.13 -18.77 1.34
CA VAL A 184 -3.40 -18.48 0.09
C VAL A 184 -2.72 -19.76 -0.36
N HIS A 185 -2.60 -19.99 -1.65
CA HIS A 185 -1.92 -21.19 -2.17
C HIS A 185 -0.47 -21.23 -1.67
N SER A 186 0.00 -22.40 -1.26
CA SER A 186 1.32 -22.57 -0.62
C SER A 186 2.50 -22.29 -1.58
N ASP A 187 2.29 -22.42 -2.90
CA ASP A 187 3.28 -22.06 -3.92
C ASP A 187 3.33 -20.54 -4.23
N CYS A 188 2.44 -19.73 -3.63
CA CYS A 188 2.51 -18.29 -3.78
C CYS A 188 3.78 -17.73 -3.17
N LEU A 189 4.47 -16.86 -3.92
CA LEU A 189 5.65 -16.16 -3.46
C LEU A 189 5.30 -15.09 -2.42
N ALA A 190 6.17 -14.94 -1.46
CA ALA A 190 6.15 -13.83 -0.50
C ALA A 190 7.59 -13.37 -0.22
N THR A 191 7.74 -12.12 0.19
CA THR A 191 9.03 -11.55 0.58
C THR A 191 9.11 -11.46 2.09
N VAL A 192 10.24 -11.87 2.66
CA VAL A 192 10.48 -11.85 4.11
C VAL A 192 10.59 -10.42 4.63
N GLY A 193 10.03 -10.16 5.81
CA GLY A 193 10.06 -8.88 6.52
C GLY A 193 8.78 -8.06 6.36
N SER A 194 8.71 -6.93 7.04
CA SER A 194 7.65 -5.92 6.92
C SER A 194 8.05 -4.83 5.92
N VAL A 195 7.08 -4.16 5.31
CA VAL A 195 7.35 -3.04 4.39
C VAL A 195 7.90 -1.84 5.14
N SER A 196 8.82 -1.12 4.52
CA SER A 196 9.44 0.12 5.03
C SER A 196 8.42 1.22 5.36
N ASN A 197 8.90 2.28 6.02
CA ASN A 197 8.15 3.49 6.31
C ASN A 197 6.89 3.31 7.18
N PRO A 198 6.93 2.62 8.34
CA PRO A 198 5.75 2.40 9.19
C PRO A 198 5.15 3.71 9.72
N ASP A 199 5.95 4.77 9.84
CA ASP A 199 5.54 6.07 10.36
C ASP A 199 4.72 6.91 9.37
N GLN A 200 4.52 6.43 8.13
CA GLN A 200 3.68 7.10 7.14
C GLN A 200 2.26 7.38 7.65
N ARG A 201 1.73 6.53 8.51
CA ARG A 201 0.39 6.71 9.13
C ARG A 201 0.31 7.91 10.07
N ASN A 202 1.44 8.36 10.60
CA ASN A 202 1.55 9.47 11.54
C ASN A 202 1.83 10.80 10.85
N VAL A 203 1.91 10.82 9.51
CA VAL A 203 2.13 12.03 8.71
C VAL A 203 0.90 12.92 8.77
N ASN A 204 1.11 14.22 9.07
CA ASN A 204 0.10 15.25 8.99
C ASN A 204 0.51 16.28 7.93
N LEU A 205 -0.37 16.53 6.96
CA LEU A 205 -0.07 17.45 5.86
C LEU A 205 -0.02 18.94 6.30
N GLY A 206 -0.66 19.30 7.41
CA GLY A 206 -0.64 20.63 8.00
C GLY A 206 -1.42 21.71 7.24
N LYS A 207 -1.62 21.57 5.93
CA LYS A 207 -2.41 22.52 5.11
C LYS A 207 -3.10 21.84 3.92
N ALA A 208 -4.24 22.40 3.50
CA ALA A 208 -5.02 21.90 2.35
C ALA A 208 -4.25 21.92 1.04
N GLY A 209 -3.36 22.90 0.83
CA GLY A 209 -2.52 22.98 -0.36
C GLY A 209 -1.61 21.76 -0.57
N ARG A 210 -1.13 21.11 0.50
CA ARG A 210 -0.37 19.85 0.37
C ARG A 210 -1.24 18.70 -0.15
N ALA A 211 -2.50 18.61 0.26
CA ALA A 211 -3.44 17.65 -0.32
C ALA A 211 -3.65 17.91 -1.82
N ARG A 212 -3.74 19.21 -2.21
CA ARG A 212 -3.81 19.60 -3.63
C ARG A 212 -2.57 19.16 -4.41
N TRP A 213 -1.36 19.29 -3.85
CA TRP A 213 -0.13 18.80 -4.49
C TRP A 213 -0.12 17.29 -4.70
N LEU A 214 -0.79 16.54 -3.83
CA LEU A 214 -0.94 15.08 -3.96
C LEU A 214 -2.03 14.68 -4.98
N GLY A 215 -2.76 15.66 -5.54
CA GLY A 215 -3.85 15.39 -6.50
C GLY A 215 -5.21 15.16 -5.86
N ILE A 216 -5.34 15.45 -4.56
CA ILE A 216 -6.60 15.34 -3.84
C ILE A 216 -7.33 16.68 -3.93
N ARG A 217 -8.55 16.68 -4.50
CA ARG A 217 -9.43 17.84 -4.57
C ARG A 217 -10.26 17.97 -3.30
N PRO A 218 -10.76 19.18 -2.98
CA PRO A 218 -11.67 19.39 -1.86
C PRO A 218 -12.89 18.48 -1.97
N SER A 219 -13.37 18.01 -0.81
CA SER A 219 -14.57 17.19 -0.69
C SER A 219 -15.66 17.97 0.02
N VAL A 220 -16.84 18.00 -0.56
CA VAL A 220 -18.03 18.62 0.04
C VAL A 220 -18.81 17.53 0.78
N ARG A 221 -19.28 17.83 1.99
CA ARG A 221 -20.11 16.91 2.79
C ARG A 221 -21.49 16.79 2.17
N GLY A 222 -22.10 15.60 2.17
CA GLY A 222 -23.44 15.37 1.61
C GLY A 222 -24.52 16.26 2.20
N MET A 223 -24.42 16.59 3.49
CA MET A 223 -25.38 17.51 4.16
C MET A 223 -25.29 18.97 3.69
N ALA A 224 -24.21 19.37 3.05
CA ALA A 224 -24.03 20.71 2.47
C ALA A 224 -24.42 20.79 0.98
N MET A 225 -24.97 19.70 0.44
CA MET A 225 -25.44 19.60 -0.93
C MET A 225 -26.96 19.82 -1.01
N ASN A 226 -27.47 19.95 -2.24
CA ASN A 226 -28.92 19.97 -2.47
C ASN A 226 -29.51 18.55 -2.38
N PRO A 227 -30.83 18.39 -2.15
CA PRO A 227 -31.48 17.09 -2.07
C PRO A 227 -31.31 16.22 -3.31
N VAL A 228 -31.21 16.83 -4.48
CA VAL A 228 -30.98 16.14 -5.77
C VAL A 228 -29.58 15.51 -5.86
N ASP A 229 -28.59 16.09 -5.20
CA ASP A 229 -27.20 15.66 -5.28
C ASP A 229 -26.84 14.60 -4.25
N HIS A 230 -27.53 14.61 -3.10
CA HIS A 230 -27.23 13.69 -1.99
C HIS A 230 -28.45 13.45 -1.10
N PRO A 231 -28.72 12.20 -0.65
CA PRO A 231 -29.82 11.88 0.26
C PRO A 231 -29.81 12.68 1.57
N MET A 232 -28.64 13.10 2.03
CA MET A 232 -28.45 13.93 3.22
C MET A 232 -28.54 15.43 2.94
N GLY A 233 -28.76 15.84 1.69
CA GLY A 233 -28.78 17.25 1.27
C GLY A 233 -30.07 17.99 1.61
N GLY A 234 -30.02 19.31 1.58
CA GLY A 234 -31.14 20.21 1.87
C GLY A 234 -31.45 20.38 3.37
N GLY A 235 -32.42 21.25 3.68
CA GLY A 235 -32.85 21.57 5.04
C GLY A 235 -32.03 22.69 5.69
N ASN A 236 -32.52 23.15 6.87
CA ASN A 236 -31.96 24.28 7.62
C ASN A 236 -31.05 23.86 8.78
N GLY A 237 -30.54 22.64 8.79
CA GLY A 237 -29.72 22.12 9.90
C GLY A 237 -28.59 21.22 9.45
N HIS A 238 -27.86 20.69 10.43
CA HIS A 238 -26.69 19.86 10.21
C HIS A 238 -27.03 18.39 9.91
N SER A 239 -28.26 17.96 10.10
CA SER A 239 -28.73 16.59 9.94
C SER A 239 -30.21 16.55 9.58
N LYS A 240 -30.60 15.59 8.76
CA LYS A 240 -32.02 15.30 8.43
C LYS A 240 -32.74 14.37 9.43
N GLY A 241 -32.16 14.09 10.60
CA GLY A 241 -32.76 13.23 11.60
C GLY A 241 -32.77 11.75 11.29
N HIS A 242 -32.08 11.30 10.25
CA HIS A 242 -31.95 9.88 9.89
C HIS A 242 -30.47 9.42 9.85
N GLU A 243 -30.28 8.10 9.83
CA GLU A 243 -28.97 7.46 9.73
C GLU A 243 -28.14 8.02 8.56
N PRO A 244 -26.85 8.31 8.77
CA PRO A 244 -26.00 8.82 7.71
C PRO A 244 -25.79 7.77 6.61
N VAL A 245 -26.03 8.18 5.37
CA VAL A 245 -25.90 7.35 4.18
C VAL A 245 -24.92 7.94 3.18
N SER A 246 -24.42 7.11 2.28
CA SER A 246 -23.65 7.54 1.12
C SER A 246 -24.55 8.17 0.05
N ARG A 247 -23.95 8.73 -1.00
CA ARG A 247 -24.69 9.26 -2.16
C ARG A 247 -25.59 8.20 -2.83
N THR A 248 -25.24 6.94 -2.73
CA THR A 248 -26.00 5.79 -3.26
C THR A 248 -26.97 5.17 -2.26
N GLY A 249 -27.24 5.83 -1.12
CA GLY A 249 -28.16 5.36 -0.10
C GLY A 249 -27.64 4.27 0.83
N ILE A 250 -26.37 3.86 0.68
CA ILE A 250 -25.78 2.82 1.53
C ILE A 250 -25.43 3.43 2.91
N PRO A 251 -25.80 2.77 4.04
CA PRO A 251 -25.46 3.23 5.38
C PRO A 251 -23.95 3.49 5.52
N ALA A 252 -23.59 4.69 6.00
CA ALA A 252 -22.20 5.10 6.12
C ALA A 252 -21.46 4.47 7.31
N LYS A 253 -22.21 4.00 8.34
CA LYS A 253 -21.67 3.40 9.55
C LYS A 253 -22.03 1.92 9.64
N GLY A 254 -21.03 1.06 9.92
CA GLY A 254 -21.25 -0.35 10.25
C GLY A 254 -21.63 -1.28 9.09
N TYR A 255 -22.10 -0.77 7.97
CA TYR A 255 -22.51 -1.60 6.85
C TYR A 255 -21.32 -2.30 6.17
N ARG A 256 -21.47 -3.60 5.88
CA ARG A 256 -20.45 -4.41 5.22
C ARG A 256 -20.61 -4.34 3.72
N THR A 257 -19.76 -3.53 3.05
CA THR A 257 -19.83 -3.29 1.61
C THR A 257 -19.22 -4.39 0.74
N ARG A 258 -18.47 -5.36 1.32
CA ARG A 258 -17.87 -6.45 0.56
C ARG A 258 -18.94 -7.40 0.02
N SER A 259 -19.06 -7.49 -1.31
CA SER A 259 -20.00 -8.36 -2.02
C SER A 259 -19.33 -9.50 -2.82
N ASN A 260 -18.00 -9.56 -2.84
CA ASN A 260 -17.25 -10.54 -3.64
C ASN A 260 -17.38 -11.96 -3.06
N LYS A 261 -18.29 -12.76 -3.62
CA LYS A 261 -18.54 -14.15 -3.21
C LYS A 261 -17.41 -15.12 -3.62
N ARG A 262 -16.73 -14.86 -4.77
CA ARG A 262 -15.70 -15.78 -5.31
C ARG A 262 -14.51 -15.99 -4.37
N THR A 263 -14.09 -14.95 -3.65
CA THR A 263 -12.96 -15.00 -2.73
C THR A 263 -13.37 -15.12 -1.26
N ALA A 264 -14.67 -15.19 -0.97
CA ALA A 264 -15.18 -15.35 0.41
C ALA A 264 -14.70 -16.67 1.03
N LYS A 265 -14.66 -17.77 0.26
CA LYS A 265 -14.16 -19.10 0.68
C LYS A 265 -12.69 -19.11 1.12
N MET A 266 -11.91 -18.10 0.71
CA MET A 266 -10.51 -17.97 1.10
C MET A 266 -10.33 -17.21 2.43
N ILE A 267 -11.40 -16.70 3.04
CA ILE A 267 -11.36 -15.98 4.31
C ILE A 267 -11.79 -16.94 5.41
N ILE A 268 -10.86 -17.30 6.29
CA ILE A 268 -11.12 -18.17 7.47
C ILE A 268 -11.80 -17.33 8.55
N ARG A 269 -11.25 -16.16 8.86
CA ARG A 269 -11.79 -15.25 9.87
C ARG A 269 -11.75 -13.81 9.36
N SER A 270 -12.94 -13.18 9.31
CA SER A 270 -13.06 -11.79 8.89
C SER A 270 -12.41 -10.85 9.93
N ARG A 271 -11.86 -9.73 9.47
CA ARG A 271 -11.34 -8.65 10.33
C ARG A 271 -12.37 -8.11 11.35
N HIS A 272 -13.65 -8.21 11.04
CA HIS A 272 -14.73 -7.74 11.93
C HIS A 272 -14.96 -8.66 13.12
N LEU A 273 -14.74 -9.97 12.97
CA LEU A 273 -14.84 -10.95 14.05
C LEU A 273 -13.62 -10.92 14.99
N ALA A 274 -12.47 -10.47 14.50
CA ALA A 274 -11.27 -10.34 15.32
C ALA A 274 -11.37 -9.23 16.40
N LYS A 275 -12.34 -8.34 16.31
CA LYS A 275 -12.55 -7.21 17.23
C LYS A 275 -13.65 -7.44 18.27
N LYS A 276 -14.32 -8.59 18.26
CA LYS A 276 -15.24 -8.96 19.37
C LYS A 276 -14.39 -9.51 20.54
N LYS A 277 -13.97 -8.64 21.41
CA LYS A 277 -13.69 -8.87 22.82
C LYS A 277 -14.69 -8.08 23.62
#